data_d10c41c9ebc52bc2caf5e3495f73ebf8
#
_entry.id   d10c41c9ebc52bc2caf5e3495f73ebf8
#
_cell.length_a   1.000
_cell.length_b   1.000
_cell.length_c   1.000
_cell.angle_alpha   90.00
_cell.angle_beta   90.00
_cell.angle_gamma   90.00
#
_symmetry.space_group_name_H-M   'P 1'
#
loop_
_entity.id
_entity.type
_entity.pdbx_description
1 polymer ?
#
loop_
_entity_poly.entity_id
_entity_poly.type
_entity_poly.pdbx_seq_one_letter_code
_entity_poly.pdbx_strand_id
1 'polypeptide(L)'
;MRHGYHNLTNYRMLHIAKDSPFFEEYAQAKNTESFSCEVPSDWACQLDSTWRYLFPAKVNLPDQGWKIHLSSCPTEAQLLLDVVGGFLVKKRVAFKHLVSYGSFLRLNGKNANRSSSGKFITIYPGSVGDFLALLEELEGLLGNFHGPYVLSDIRYKEAPVFFRYGGFRYLLEEDGKGVSRLAIRRPDGSLTEDQRKPFFVLPDFVSVPFGIKKQVDARINPSDEFELLFAPYSILESLHF
;
A
#
# COMPACT_ATOMS: atom_id res chain seq x y z
N MET A 1 -13.25 7.14 -32.40
CA MET A 1 -11.89 7.65 -32.22
C MET A 1 -11.48 7.55 -30.75
N ARG A 2 -10.94 6.39 -30.34
CA ARG A 2 -10.40 6.18 -28.99
C ARG A 2 -9.22 5.21 -29.08
N HIS A 3 -8.13 5.60 -29.75
CA HIS A 3 -6.95 4.72 -29.94
C HIS A 3 -5.61 5.44 -29.73
N GLY A 4 -5.56 6.50 -28.90
CA GLY A 4 -4.34 7.32 -28.80
C GLY A 4 -3.51 7.20 -27.52
N TYR A 5 -4.10 6.80 -26.40
CA TYR A 5 -3.44 7.00 -25.09
C TYR A 5 -2.60 5.83 -24.57
N HIS A 6 -2.87 4.60 -24.99
CA HIS A 6 -2.11 3.43 -24.54
C HIS A 6 -0.69 3.34 -25.13
N ASN A 7 -0.48 3.87 -26.32
CA ASN A 7 0.83 3.79 -26.98
C ASN A 7 1.86 4.80 -26.45
N LEU A 8 1.43 5.95 -25.94
CA LEU A 8 2.35 6.97 -25.45
C LEU A 8 2.99 6.61 -24.10
N THR A 9 2.28 5.90 -23.25
CA THR A 9 2.82 5.48 -21.94
C THR A 9 3.87 4.38 -22.12
N ASN A 10 3.62 3.41 -22.99
CA ASN A 10 4.58 2.37 -23.33
C ASN A 10 5.80 2.90 -24.08
N TYR A 11 5.61 3.88 -24.96
CA TYR A 11 6.69 4.50 -25.71
C TYR A 11 7.62 5.34 -24.82
N ARG A 12 7.08 6.11 -23.87
CA ARG A 12 7.86 6.87 -22.88
C ARG A 12 8.63 5.97 -21.93
N MET A 13 8.03 4.86 -21.48
CA MET A 13 8.73 3.89 -20.63
C MET A 13 9.86 3.19 -21.37
N LEU A 14 9.68 2.84 -22.64
CA LEU A 14 10.72 2.24 -23.48
C LEU A 14 11.87 3.21 -23.80
N HIS A 15 11.58 4.50 -24.01
CA HIS A 15 12.61 5.51 -24.27
C HIS A 15 13.43 5.84 -23.02
N ILE A 16 12.77 5.94 -21.86
CA ILE A 16 13.46 6.21 -20.58
C ILE A 16 14.36 5.01 -20.19
N ALA A 17 13.93 3.78 -20.47
CA ALA A 17 14.73 2.58 -20.17
C ALA A 17 15.94 2.42 -21.09
N LYS A 18 15.91 2.99 -22.30
CA LYS A 18 16.92 2.74 -23.32
C LYS A 18 18.11 3.71 -23.27
N ASP A 19 17.92 4.92 -22.78
CA ASP A 19 18.89 6.01 -22.94
C ASP A 19 19.25 6.75 -21.63
N SER A 20 18.78 6.31 -20.47
CA SER A 20 19.05 7.00 -19.22
C SER A 20 20.05 6.26 -18.35
N PRO A 21 21.22 6.87 -18.04
CA PRO A 21 22.21 6.28 -17.12
C PRO A 21 21.72 6.17 -15.67
N PHE A 22 20.56 6.76 -15.34
CA PHE A 22 19.96 6.74 -14.02
C PHE A 22 18.88 5.66 -13.84
N PHE A 23 18.49 5.01 -14.93
CA PHE A 23 17.54 3.90 -14.89
C PHE A 23 18.27 2.69 -15.46
N GLU A 24 18.81 1.88 -14.56
CA GLU A 24 19.38 0.59 -14.95
C GLU A 24 18.37 -0.21 -15.78
N GLU A 25 18.86 -1.04 -16.68
CA GLU A 25 18.07 -1.94 -17.53
C GLU A 25 17.26 -2.98 -16.75
N TYR A 26 16.71 -2.60 -15.60
CA TYR A 26 15.76 -3.43 -14.84
C TYR A 26 14.55 -3.87 -15.68
N ALA A 27 14.35 -3.17 -16.78
CA ALA A 27 13.08 -3.24 -17.47
C ALA A 27 12.90 -4.49 -18.32
N GLN A 28 13.93 -5.06 -18.92
CA GLN A 28 13.67 -6.05 -19.98
C GLN A 28 13.75 -7.51 -19.54
N ALA A 29 14.65 -7.87 -18.64
CA ALA A 29 14.81 -9.26 -18.24
C ALA A 29 13.87 -9.70 -17.10
N LYS A 30 13.47 -8.78 -16.22
CA LYS A 30 12.69 -9.09 -15.01
C LYS A 30 11.22 -8.67 -15.05
N ASN A 31 10.76 -8.00 -16.09
CA ASN A 31 9.36 -7.58 -16.23
C ASN A 31 8.37 -8.76 -16.34
N THR A 32 8.85 -9.94 -16.67
CA THR A 32 8.05 -11.17 -16.77
C THR A 32 8.16 -12.06 -15.53
N GLU A 33 9.13 -11.81 -14.65
CA GLU A 33 9.25 -12.57 -13.40
C GLU A 33 8.07 -12.27 -12.48
N SER A 34 7.33 -13.32 -12.15
CA SER A 34 6.23 -13.28 -11.20
C SER A 34 6.75 -13.52 -9.79
N PHE A 35 6.25 -12.76 -8.85
CA PHE A 35 6.44 -13.08 -7.44
C PHE A 35 5.66 -14.34 -7.08
N SER A 36 6.29 -15.24 -6.34
CA SER A 36 5.68 -16.48 -5.90
C SER A 36 5.50 -16.49 -4.37
N CYS A 37 4.36 -17.00 -3.95
CA CYS A 37 4.10 -17.29 -2.54
C CYS A 37 3.27 -18.58 -2.50
N GLU A 38 3.82 -19.60 -1.88
CA GLU A 38 3.12 -20.88 -1.71
C GLU A 38 2.13 -20.77 -0.55
N VAL A 39 0.94 -21.31 -0.80
CA VAL A 39 -0.12 -21.38 0.21
C VAL A 39 -0.70 -22.78 0.26
N PRO A 40 -1.23 -23.24 1.41
CA PRO A 40 -1.91 -24.53 1.53
C PRO A 40 -3.11 -24.65 0.60
N SER A 41 -3.50 -25.88 0.29
CA SER A 41 -4.63 -26.18 -0.62
C SER A 41 -5.99 -25.65 -0.15
N ASP A 42 -6.13 -25.36 1.13
CA ASP A 42 -7.32 -24.77 1.72
C ASP A 42 -7.33 -23.22 1.66
N TRP A 43 -6.42 -22.63 0.90
CA TRP A 43 -6.41 -21.19 0.63
C TRP A 43 -7.03 -20.89 -0.73
N ALA A 44 -7.86 -19.84 -0.78
CA ALA A 44 -8.33 -19.28 -2.03
C ALA A 44 -7.28 -18.29 -2.59
N CYS A 45 -7.08 -18.37 -3.90
CA CYS A 45 -6.21 -17.47 -4.64
C CYS A 45 -7.02 -16.76 -5.74
N GLN A 46 -7.00 -15.44 -5.74
CA GLN A 46 -7.53 -14.62 -6.83
C GLN A 46 -6.43 -13.78 -7.43
N LEU A 47 -6.50 -13.54 -8.73
CA LEU A 47 -5.48 -12.81 -9.48
C LEU A 47 -6.12 -11.74 -10.33
N ASP A 48 -5.59 -10.52 -10.27
CA ASP A 48 -5.84 -9.48 -11.27
C ASP A 48 -4.53 -9.09 -11.98
N SER A 49 -4.53 -8.05 -12.79
CA SER A 49 -3.34 -7.59 -13.54
C SER A 49 -2.22 -7.04 -12.64
N THR A 50 -2.48 -6.79 -11.38
CA THR A 50 -1.56 -6.10 -10.46
C THR A 50 -1.33 -6.88 -9.18
N TRP A 51 -2.38 -7.52 -8.65
CA TRP A 51 -2.38 -8.13 -7.33
C TRP A 51 -2.74 -9.61 -7.36
N ARG A 52 -2.07 -10.38 -6.53
CA ARG A 52 -2.44 -11.74 -6.14
C ARG A 52 -3.01 -11.70 -4.73
N TYR A 53 -4.27 -12.08 -4.59
CA TYR A 53 -5.00 -12.11 -3.32
C TYR A 53 -4.99 -13.53 -2.77
N LEU A 54 -4.65 -13.66 -1.51
CA LEU A 54 -4.49 -14.93 -0.81
C LEU A 54 -5.29 -14.90 0.50
N PHE A 55 -6.26 -15.78 0.63
CA PHE A 55 -7.08 -15.87 1.84
C PHE A 55 -7.27 -17.31 2.29
N PRO A 56 -7.15 -17.59 3.61
CA PRO A 56 -7.46 -18.91 4.14
C PRO A 56 -8.95 -19.22 3.97
N ALA A 57 -9.29 -20.49 3.75
CA ALA A 57 -10.69 -20.91 3.75
C ALA A 57 -11.38 -20.52 5.05
N LYS A 58 -12.66 -20.13 4.95
CA LYS A 58 -13.50 -19.74 6.08
C LYS A 58 -13.05 -18.49 6.86
N VAL A 59 -12.15 -17.66 6.31
CA VAL A 59 -11.84 -16.38 6.92
C VAL A 59 -13.05 -15.44 6.80
N ASN A 60 -13.48 -14.90 7.91
CA ASN A 60 -14.49 -13.85 7.93
C ASN A 60 -13.79 -12.50 8.13
N LEU A 61 -13.48 -11.84 7.01
CA LEU A 61 -12.90 -10.49 7.05
C LEU A 61 -14.01 -9.46 7.21
N PRO A 62 -13.81 -8.45 8.06
CA PRO A 62 -14.70 -7.30 8.10
C PRO A 62 -14.69 -6.54 6.77
N ASP A 63 -15.73 -5.74 6.51
CA ASP A 63 -15.80 -4.94 5.27
C ASP A 63 -14.70 -3.86 5.24
N GLN A 64 -14.24 -3.41 6.39
CA GLN A 64 -13.24 -2.36 6.58
C GLN A 64 -12.48 -2.51 7.89
N GLY A 65 -11.33 -1.86 8.00
CA GLY A 65 -10.50 -1.92 9.21
C GLY A 65 -9.11 -1.31 9.01
N TRP A 66 -8.28 -1.51 10.02
CA TRP A 66 -6.87 -1.17 9.95
C TRP A 66 -6.13 -2.21 9.09
N LYS A 67 -5.51 -1.76 7.99
CA LYS A 67 -4.67 -2.58 7.11
C LYS A 67 -3.21 -2.27 7.37
N ILE A 68 -2.37 -3.29 7.10
CA ILE A 68 -0.92 -3.13 7.12
C ILE A 68 -0.43 -3.20 5.67
N HIS A 69 0.45 -2.29 5.30
CA HIS A 69 1.16 -2.31 4.02
C HIS A 69 2.65 -2.47 4.27
N LEU A 70 3.28 -3.28 3.47
CA LEU A 70 4.73 -3.44 3.49
C LEU A 70 5.30 -2.88 2.19
N SER A 71 6.39 -2.14 2.31
CA SER A 71 7.20 -1.74 1.17
C SER A 71 8.48 -2.58 1.09
N SER A 72 9.13 -2.59 -0.06
CA SER A 72 10.37 -3.31 -0.27
C SER A 72 11.27 -2.62 -1.29
N CYS A 73 12.57 -2.87 -1.20
CA CYS A 73 13.48 -2.60 -2.29
C CYS A 73 13.38 -3.69 -3.37
N PRO A 74 13.66 -3.39 -4.65
CA PRO A 74 13.56 -4.37 -5.73
C PRO A 74 14.40 -5.63 -5.50
N THR A 75 15.58 -5.49 -4.92
CA THR A 75 16.52 -6.60 -4.68
C THR A 75 16.10 -7.54 -3.56
N GLU A 76 15.23 -7.07 -2.66
CA GLU A 76 14.80 -7.80 -1.47
C GLU A 76 13.35 -8.30 -1.58
N ALA A 77 12.61 -7.90 -2.64
CA ALA A 77 11.18 -8.08 -2.71
C ALA A 77 10.73 -9.55 -2.60
N GLN A 78 11.35 -10.47 -3.33
CA GLN A 78 10.99 -11.89 -3.24
C GLN A 78 11.35 -12.45 -1.86
N LEU A 79 12.52 -12.14 -1.32
CA LEU A 79 12.93 -12.60 0.00
C LEU A 79 12.00 -12.09 1.10
N LEU A 80 11.60 -10.81 1.03
CA LEU A 80 10.62 -10.26 1.96
C LEU A 80 9.27 -10.98 1.84
N LEU A 81 8.83 -11.28 0.62
CA LEU A 81 7.60 -12.04 0.39
C LEU A 81 7.68 -13.46 0.95
N ASP A 82 8.81 -14.15 0.79
CA ASP A 82 9.01 -15.51 1.32
C ASP A 82 8.90 -15.52 2.85
N VAL A 83 9.57 -14.59 3.52
CA VAL A 83 9.55 -14.45 4.98
C VAL A 83 8.16 -14.10 5.48
N VAL A 84 7.54 -13.05 4.92
CA VAL A 84 6.23 -12.55 5.34
C VAL A 84 5.12 -13.52 4.94
N GLY A 85 5.17 -14.07 3.73
CA GLY A 85 4.18 -15.02 3.24
C GLY A 85 4.12 -16.27 4.12
N GLY A 86 5.28 -16.87 4.44
CA GLY A 86 5.35 -18.00 5.37
C GLY A 86 4.78 -17.67 6.75
N PHE A 87 5.10 -16.49 7.28
CA PHE A 87 4.57 -16.01 8.56
C PHE A 87 3.04 -15.84 8.53
N LEU A 88 2.49 -15.17 7.51
CA LEU A 88 1.06 -14.91 7.36
C LEU A 88 0.25 -16.20 7.11
N VAL A 89 0.81 -17.11 6.32
CA VAL A 89 0.23 -18.45 6.08
C VAL A 89 0.11 -19.23 7.39
N LYS A 90 1.16 -19.27 8.18
CA LYS A 90 1.16 -19.92 9.49
C LYS A 90 0.12 -19.33 10.45
N LYS A 91 -0.05 -18.01 10.41
CA LYS A 91 -1.05 -17.28 11.21
C LYS A 91 -2.46 -17.29 10.63
N ARG A 92 -2.62 -17.80 9.41
CA ARG A 92 -3.89 -17.80 8.66
C ARG A 92 -4.49 -16.40 8.48
N VAL A 93 -3.64 -15.44 8.18
CA VAL A 93 -4.03 -14.05 7.93
C VAL A 93 -4.12 -13.79 6.43
N ALA A 94 -5.24 -13.22 5.99
CA ALA A 94 -5.44 -12.85 4.59
C ALA A 94 -4.51 -11.70 4.17
N PHE A 95 -3.96 -11.80 2.96
CA PHE A 95 -3.10 -10.76 2.39
C PHE A 95 -3.13 -10.78 0.87
N LYS A 96 -2.55 -9.76 0.27
CA LYS A 96 -2.24 -9.72 -1.16
C LYS A 96 -0.85 -9.18 -1.39
N HIS A 97 -0.25 -9.57 -2.51
CA HIS A 97 1.04 -9.03 -2.96
C HIS A 97 1.00 -8.71 -4.46
N LEU A 98 1.95 -7.92 -4.93
CA LEU A 98 2.10 -7.64 -6.35
C LEU A 98 2.43 -8.91 -7.13
N VAL A 99 1.84 -9.07 -8.33
CA VAL A 99 2.00 -10.30 -9.12
C VAL A 99 3.38 -10.44 -9.74
N SER A 100 4.04 -9.33 -10.07
CA SER A 100 5.28 -9.37 -10.85
C SER A 100 6.18 -8.17 -10.59
N TYR A 101 7.42 -8.31 -10.98
CA TYR A 101 8.39 -7.21 -11.00
C TYR A 101 7.91 -6.03 -11.85
N GLY A 102 7.22 -6.27 -12.95
CA GLY A 102 6.61 -5.21 -13.77
C GLY A 102 5.56 -4.41 -13.00
N SER A 103 4.71 -5.07 -12.22
CA SER A 103 3.76 -4.40 -11.34
C SER A 103 4.46 -3.64 -10.21
N PHE A 104 5.52 -4.22 -9.66
CA PHE A 104 6.34 -3.61 -8.63
C PHE A 104 6.98 -2.31 -9.13
N LEU A 105 7.64 -2.32 -10.29
CA LEU A 105 8.27 -1.14 -10.87
C LEU A 105 7.25 -0.05 -11.22
N ARG A 106 6.07 -0.43 -11.74
CA ARG A 106 4.99 0.54 -12.02
C ARG A 106 4.51 1.25 -10.75
N LEU A 107 4.31 0.53 -9.65
CA LEU A 107 3.83 1.13 -8.41
C LEU A 107 4.91 1.95 -7.68
N ASN A 108 6.17 1.71 -7.96
CA ASN A 108 7.29 2.45 -7.39
C ASN A 108 7.83 3.54 -8.35
N GLY A 109 7.33 3.57 -9.57
CA GLY A 109 7.76 4.51 -10.59
C GLY A 109 7.29 5.96 -10.34
N LYS A 110 7.95 6.91 -10.99
CA LYS A 110 7.66 8.35 -10.89
C LYS A 110 6.18 8.69 -11.20
N ASN A 111 5.56 7.95 -12.11
CA ASN A 111 4.18 8.17 -12.55
C ASN A 111 3.15 7.30 -11.80
N ALA A 112 3.56 6.60 -10.74
CA ALA A 112 2.65 5.79 -9.94
C ALA A 112 1.60 6.67 -9.24
N ASN A 113 0.38 6.14 -9.12
CA ASN A 113 -0.63 6.78 -8.29
C ASN A 113 -0.15 6.83 -6.84
N ARG A 114 -0.03 8.03 -6.29
CA ARG A 114 0.54 8.27 -4.96
C ARG A 114 -0.22 7.58 -3.83
N SER A 115 -1.51 7.31 -3.99
CA SER A 115 -2.29 6.57 -2.98
C SER A 115 -1.95 5.09 -2.88
N SER A 116 -1.28 4.52 -3.90
CA SER A 116 -0.86 3.11 -3.94
C SER A 116 0.65 2.93 -4.07
N SER A 117 1.39 4.01 -4.30
CA SER A 117 2.85 3.98 -4.46
C SER A 117 3.54 3.41 -3.22
N GLY A 118 4.57 2.60 -3.44
CA GLY A 118 5.37 1.98 -2.38
C GLY A 118 4.77 0.72 -1.77
N LYS A 119 3.53 0.36 -2.06
CA LYS A 119 2.86 -0.81 -1.45
C LYS A 119 3.21 -2.09 -2.21
N PHE A 120 3.90 -3.00 -1.55
CA PHE A 120 4.26 -4.31 -2.09
C PHE A 120 3.34 -5.42 -1.59
N ILE A 121 3.10 -5.47 -0.28
CA ILE A 121 2.16 -6.41 0.36
C ILE A 121 1.09 -5.62 1.10
N THR A 122 -0.16 -6.09 1.06
CA THR A 122 -1.25 -5.57 1.90
C THR A 122 -1.80 -6.70 2.75
N ILE A 123 -1.88 -6.50 4.04
CA ILE A 123 -2.33 -7.48 5.03
C ILE A 123 -3.67 -7.02 5.60
N TYR A 124 -4.59 -7.95 5.80
CA TYR A 124 -5.96 -7.72 6.26
C TYR A 124 -6.19 -8.40 7.61
N PRO A 125 -5.90 -7.73 8.74
CA PRO A 125 -6.17 -8.27 10.07
C PRO A 125 -7.66 -8.49 10.32
N GLY A 126 -8.02 -9.57 11.00
CA GLY A 126 -9.42 -9.88 11.31
C GLY A 126 -10.03 -9.01 12.42
N SER A 127 -9.19 -8.44 13.27
CA SER A 127 -9.58 -7.60 14.40
C SER A 127 -8.53 -6.52 14.70
N VAL A 128 -8.89 -5.56 15.56
CA VAL A 128 -7.94 -4.56 16.06
C VAL A 128 -6.82 -5.20 16.89
N GLY A 129 -7.14 -6.25 17.66
CA GLY A 129 -6.15 -7.00 18.42
C GLY A 129 -5.12 -7.69 17.51
N ASP A 130 -5.60 -8.36 16.45
CA ASP A 130 -4.73 -8.98 15.44
C ASP A 130 -3.87 -7.92 14.73
N PHE A 131 -4.45 -6.76 14.42
CA PHE A 131 -3.72 -5.67 13.80
C PHE A 131 -2.54 -5.20 14.66
N LEU A 132 -2.77 -4.94 15.94
CA LEU A 132 -1.69 -4.50 16.85
C LEU A 132 -0.62 -5.57 17.05
N ALA A 133 -1.01 -6.83 17.21
CA ALA A 133 -0.07 -7.94 17.34
C ALA A 133 0.78 -8.11 16.07
N LEU A 134 0.15 -8.04 14.90
CA LEU A 134 0.85 -8.14 13.62
C LEU A 134 1.83 -6.99 13.39
N LEU A 135 1.52 -5.76 13.81
CA LEU A 135 2.44 -4.63 13.70
C LEU A 135 3.74 -4.91 14.47
N GLU A 136 3.64 -5.35 15.72
CA GLU A 136 4.82 -5.66 16.56
C GLU A 136 5.63 -6.83 16.01
N GLU A 137 4.97 -7.90 15.58
CA GLU A 137 5.65 -9.07 15.06
C GLU A 137 6.33 -8.79 13.72
N LEU A 138 5.68 -8.02 12.83
CA LEU A 138 6.25 -7.62 11.54
C LEU A 138 7.41 -6.65 11.71
N GLU A 139 7.34 -5.74 12.67
CA GLU A 139 8.47 -4.85 13.01
C GLU A 139 9.71 -5.67 13.40
N GLY A 140 9.53 -6.65 14.31
CA GLY A 140 10.63 -7.53 14.71
C GLY A 140 11.16 -8.42 13.58
N LEU A 141 10.27 -8.86 12.67
CA LEU A 141 10.61 -9.73 11.56
C LEU A 141 11.35 -8.98 10.44
N LEU A 142 11.04 -7.70 10.24
CA LEU A 142 11.46 -6.91 9.07
C LEU A 142 12.49 -5.83 9.40
N GLY A 143 13.06 -5.82 10.59
CA GLY A 143 14.01 -4.78 11.03
C GLY A 143 15.24 -4.59 10.13
N ASN A 144 15.63 -5.63 9.37
CA ASN A 144 16.77 -5.57 8.45
C ASN A 144 16.36 -5.35 6.97
N PHE A 145 15.06 -5.24 6.69
CA PHE A 145 14.56 -4.97 5.34
C PHE A 145 14.37 -3.47 5.10
N HIS A 146 14.46 -3.08 3.83
CA HIS A 146 14.32 -1.69 3.42
C HIS A 146 13.23 -1.54 2.36
N GLY A 147 12.65 -0.35 2.30
CA GLY A 147 11.65 -0.03 1.28
C GLY A 147 11.31 1.46 1.26
N PRO A 148 10.70 1.94 0.18
CA PRO A 148 10.30 3.33 0.06
C PRO A 148 9.22 3.68 1.08
N TYR A 149 9.14 4.95 1.45
CA TYR A 149 8.08 5.44 2.32
C TYR A 149 6.72 5.40 1.61
N VAL A 150 5.69 4.88 2.28
CA VAL A 150 4.31 4.86 1.78
C VAL A 150 3.58 6.12 2.24
N LEU A 151 3.52 7.13 1.37
CA LEU A 151 3.04 8.49 1.71
C LEU A 151 1.60 8.55 2.24
N SER A 152 0.74 7.65 1.76
CA SER A 152 -0.66 7.59 2.18
C SER A 152 -0.90 6.95 3.54
N ASP A 153 0.15 6.46 4.19
CA ASP A 153 0.08 5.64 5.39
C ASP A 153 0.97 6.21 6.50
N ILE A 154 0.85 5.69 7.69
CA ILE A 154 1.75 5.96 8.81
C ILE A 154 2.74 4.80 8.93
N ARG A 155 4.03 5.11 9.03
CA ARG A 155 5.06 4.13 9.32
C ARG A 155 5.00 3.68 10.78
N TYR A 156 5.14 2.38 10.99
CA TYR A 156 5.23 1.81 12.32
C TYR A 156 6.69 1.58 12.69
N LYS A 157 7.20 2.34 13.66
CA LYS A 157 8.61 2.33 14.09
C LYS A 157 9.59 2.48 12.90
N GLU A 158 10.58 1.57 12.78
CA GLU A 158 11.69 1.72 11.82
C GLU A 158 11.65 0.77 10.62
N ALA A 159 10.96 -0.37 10.74
CA ALA A 159 10.83 -1.34 9.65
C ALA A 159 9.95 -0.80 8.49
N PRO A 160 10.00 -1.38 7.28
CA PRO A 160 9.17 -0.98 6.15
C PRO A 160 7.70 -1.43 6.31
N VAL A 161 7.15 -1.20 7.50
CA VAL A 161 5.79 -1.54 7.93
C VAL A 161 4.97 -0.26 8.06
N PHE A 162 3.84 -0.20 7.38
CA PHE A 162 2.97 0.97 7.33
C PHE A 162 1.53 0.56 7.60
N PHE A 163 0.70 1.48 8.05
CA PHE A 163 -0.70 1.19 8.31
C PHE A 163 -1.62 2.36 7.97
N ARG A 164 -2.86 2.01 7.64
CA ARG A 164 -3.97 2.95 7.49
C ARG A 164 -5.30 2.25 7.72
N TYR A 165 -6.35 3.03 7.99
CA TYR A 165 -7.73 2.56 7.98
C TYR A 165 -8.33 2.63 6.56
N GLY A 166 -9.25 1.71 6.20
CA GLY A 166 -10.01 1.74 4.95
C GLY A 166 -10.72 0.43 4.62
N GLY A 167 -11.43 0.39 3.49
CA GLY A 167 -12.22 -0.77 3.05
C GLY A 167 -11.35 -1.99 2.72
N PHE A 168 -11.77 -3.17 3.19
CA PHE A 168 -11.18 -4.46 2.81
C PHE A 168 -11.90 -5.04 1.59
N ARG A 169 -13.20 -4.80 1.49
CA ARG A 169 -14.05 -5.23 0.38
C ARG A 169 -14.39 -4.05 -0.53
N TYR A 170 -14.82 -4.37 -1.74
CA TYR A 170 -15.35 -3.39 -2.67
C TYR A 170 -16.79 -3.06 -2.25
N LEU A 171 -16.96 -1.98 -1.50
CA LEU A 171 -18.24 -1.31 -1.35
C LEU A 171 -18.25 -0.12 -2.30
N LEU A 172 -19.32 0.05 -3.05
CA LEU A 172 -19.52 1.17 -3.97
C LEU A 172 -20.69 2.02 -3.49
N GLU A 173 -20.51 3.30 -3.51
CA GLU A 173 -21.56 4.31 -3.34
C GLU A 173 -21.69 5.06 -4.65
N GLU A 174 -22.90 5.13 -5.18
CA GLU A 174 -23.20 5.95 -6.36
C GLU A 174 -23.58 7.36 -5.91
N ASP A 175 -22.91 8.36 -6.47
CA ASP A 175 -23.36 9.73 -6.29
C ASP A 175 -24.59 9.99 -7.18
N GLY A 176 -25.36 11.05 -6.87
CA GLY A 176 -26.57 11.38 -7.63
C GLY A 176 -26.33 11.71 -9.12
N LYS A 177 -25.09 11.57 -9.61
CA LYS A 177 -24.66 11.74 -11.01
C LYS A 177 -24.26 10.44 -11.67
N GLY A 178 -24.46 9.28 -11.00
CA GLY A 178 -24.10 7.95 -11.53
C GLY A 178 -22.61 7.63 -11.48
N VAL A 179 -21.82 8.36 -10.70
CA VAL A 179 -20.39 8.04 -10.47
C VAL A 179 -20.26 7.16 -9.25
N SER A 180 -19.79 5.93 -9.46
CA SER A 180 -19.50 4.99 -8.36
C SER A 180 -18.16 5.29 -7.73
N ARG A 181 -18.12 5.39 -6.40
CA ARG A 181 -16.91 5.60 -5.60
C ARG A 181 -16.76 4.47 -4.58
N LEU A 182 -15.51 4.14 -4.26
CA LEU A 182 -15.24 3.20 -3.18
C LEU A 182 -15.66 3.81 -1.85
N ALA A 183 -16.39 3.03 -1.06
CA ALA A 183 -16.99 3.48 0.19
C ALA A 183 -16.59 2.61 1.38
N ILE A 184 -16.74 3.18 2.55
CA ILE A 184 -16.70 2.54 3.85
C ILE A 184 -17.97 2.87 4.61
N ARG A 185 -18.30 2.06 5.62
CA ARG A 185 -19.53 2.17 6.40
C ARG A 185 -19.31 2.95 7.68
N ARG A 186 -20.15 3.93 7.94
CA ARG A 186 -20.24 4.63 9.21
C ARG A 186 -20.91 3.77 10.29
N PRO A 187 -20.77 4.10 11.58
CA PRO A 187 -21.42 3.36 12.67
C PRO A 187 -22.94 3.32 12.58
N ASP A 188 -23.57 4.31 11.96
CA ASP A 188 -25.02 4.38 11.72
C ASP A 188 -25.48 3.54 10.52
N GLY A 189 -24.54 2.86 9.83
CA GLY A 189 -24.79 2.04 8.65
C GLY A 189 -24.73 2.79 7.33
N SER A 190 -24.71 4.12 7.31
CA SER A 190 -24.55 4.91 6.09
C SER A 190 -23.17 4.69 5.43
N LEU A 191 -23.11 4.92 4.12
CA LEU A 191 -21.84 4.86 3.38
C LEU A 191 -21.18 6.23 3.34
N THR A 192 -19.86 6.23 3.22
CA THR A 192 -19.04 7.41 2.98
C THR A 192 -17.83 7.02 2.16
N GLU A 193 -17.28 7.95 1.38
CA GLU A 193 -16.12 7.68 0.51
C GLU A 193 -14.92 7.12 1.29
N ASP A 194 -14.35 5.99 0.83
CA ASP A 194 -13.02 5.52 1.25
C ASP A 194 -11.96 6.44 0.65
N GLN A 195 -11.61 7.50 1.35
CA GLN A 195 -10.70 8.54 0.86
C GLN A 195 -9.29 7.98 0.64
N ARG A 196 -8.95 7.71 -0.63
CA ARG A 196 -7.64 7.22 -1.04
C ARG A 196 -6.75 8.38 -1.48
N LYS A 197 -6.43 9.26 -0.55
CA LYS A 197 -5.56 10.42 -0.78
C LYS A 197 -4.08 10.00 -0.85
N PRO A 198 -3.21 10.81 -1.45
CA PRO A 198 -1.76 10.61 -1.45
C PRO A 198 -1.10 10.88 -0.10
N PHE A 199 -1.85 11.24 0.91
CA PHE A 199 -1.44 11.47 2.29
C PHE A 199 -2.38 10.74 3.24
N PHE A 200 -1.96 10.58 4.49
CA PHE A 200 -2.77 9.89 5.49
C PHE A 200 -4.06 10.66 5.80
N VAL A 201 -5.17 9.94 5.77
CA VAL A 201 -6.48 10.42 6.20
C VAL A 201 -7.10 9.39 7.13
N LEU A 202 -7.56 9.85 8.28
CA LEU A 202 -8.33 9.05 9.22
C LEU A 202 -9.80 9.47 9.15
N PRO A 203 -10.74 8.55 8.90
CA PRO A 203 -12.17 8.89 8.99
C PRO A 203 -12.56 9.36 10.39
N ASP A 204 -13.41 10.37 10.47
CA ASP A 204 -13.84 11.06 11.70
C ASP A 204 -14.47 10.15 12.75
N PHE A 205 -15.06 9.05 12.32
CA PHE A 205 -15.72 8.06 13.18
C PHE A 205 -14.82 6.91 13.64
N VAL A 206 -13.55 6.88 13.22
CA VAL A 206 -12.63 5.78 13.55
C VAL A 206 -11.88 6.09 14.84
N SER A 207 -12.07 5.22 15.85
CA SER A 207 -11.29 5.29 17.07
C SER A 207 -9.87 4.78 16.84
N VAL A 208 -8.88 5.55 17.30
CA VAL A 208 -7.45 5.18 17.20
C VAL A 208 -7.11 4.22 18.35
N PRO A 209 -6.64 3.00 18.05
CA PRO A 209 -6.15 2.09 19.07
C PRO A 209 -5.00 2.69 19.88
N PHE A 210 -4.97 2.45 21.19
CA PHE A 210 -3.97 3.03 22.10
C PHE A 210 -2.54 2.70 21.64
N GLY A 211 -2.28 1.47 21.15
CA GLY A 211 -0.96 1.02 20.72
C GLY A 211 -0.34 1.79 19.54
N ILE A 212 -1.15 2.52 18.76
CA ILE A 212 -0.67 3.36 17.64
C ILE A 212 -0.99 4.84 17.81
N LYS A 213 -1.56 5.23 18.95
CA LYS A 213 -2.05 6.60 19.17
C LYS A 213 -0.94 7.63 18.98
N LYS A 214 0.25 7.38 19.52
CA LYS A 214 1.40 8.28 19.41
C LYS A 214 1.79 8.55 17.95
N GLN A 215 1.83 7.52 17.10
CA GLN A 215 2.18 7.63 15.69
C GLN A 215 1.11 8.40 14.91
N VAL A 216 -0.17 8.13 15.22
CA VAL A 216 -1.29 8.83 14.57
C VAL A 216 -1.32 10.31 14.96
N ASP A 217 -1.19 10.61 16.26
CA ASP A 217 -1.20 11.99 16.76
C ASP A 217 -0.03 12.80 16.17
N ALA A 218 1.17 12.24 16.09
CA ALA A 218 2.33 12.88 15.46
C ALA A 218 2.14 13.13 13.96
N ARG A 219 1.33 12.33 13.28
CA ARG A 219 1.06 12.50 11.85
C ARG A 219 -0.06 13.51 11.56
N ILE A 220 -1.08 13.57 12.42
CA ILE A 220 -2.21 14.48 12.27
C ILE A 220 -1.85 15.89 12.79
N ASN A 221 -1.08 15.94 13.89
CA ASN A 221 -0.62 17.16 14.52
C ASN A 221 0.92 17.13 14.59
N PRO A 222 1.61 17.39 13.47
CA PRO A 222 3.07 17.48 13.50
C PRO A 222 3.48 18.56 14.49
N SER A 223 4.40 18.22 15.39
CA SER A 223 5.04 19.23 16.26
C SER A 223 5.82 20.22 15.39
N ASP A 224 6.06 21.43 15.89
CA ASP A 224 6.80 22.51 15.18
C ASP A 224 8.17 22.06 14.64
N GLU A 225 8.79 21.05 15.24
CA GLU A 225 10.01 20.40 14.71
C GLU A 225 9.81 19.74 13.34
N PHE A 226 8.59 19.28 13.04
CA PHE A 226 8.27 18.67 11.74
C PHE A 226 8.08 19.74 10.66
N GLU A 227 7.57 20.92 11.02
CA GLU A 227 7.49 22.07 10.09
C GLU A 227 8.88 22.58 9.71
N LEU A 228 9.84 22.57 10.63
CA LEU A 228 11.24 22.96 10.37
C LEU A 228 11.95 22.04 9.36
N LEU A 229 11.60 20.76 9.29
CA LEU A 229 12.17 19.82 8.31
C LEU A 229 11.61 20.02 6.89
N PHE A 230 10.43 20.61 6.77
CA PHE A 230 9.77 20.90 5.48
C PHE A 230 9.78 22.39 5.11
N ALA A 231 10.21 23.29 6.02
CA ALA A 231 10.35 24.71 5.77
C ALA A 231 11.19 25.08 4.54
N PRO A 232 12.25 24.33 4.15
CA PRO A 232 12.99 24.65 2.92
C PRO A 232 12.19 24.53 1.64
N TYR A 233 11.10 23.75 1.63
CA TYR A 233 10.26 23.58 0.43
C TYR A 233 9.20 24.69 0.27
N SER A 234 8.75 25.31 1.36
CA SER A 234 7.82 26.45 1.31
C SER A 234 8.49 27.77 0.92
N ILE A 235 9.81 27.89 1.15
CA ILE A 235 10.58 29.09 0.76
C ILE A 235 10.83 29.15 -0.74
N LEU A 236 10.85 28.03 -1.45
CA LEU A 236 11.05 27.99 -2.91
C LEU A 236 9.83 28.43 -3.71
N GLU A 237 8.62 28.39 -3.14
CA GLU A 237 7.41 28.92 -3.80
C GLU A 237 7.31 30.44 -3.74
N SER A 238 8.03 31.10 -2.83
CA SER A 238 8.03 32.55 -2.66
C SER A 238 9.09 33.28 -3.51
N LEU A 239 9.88 32.59 -4.33
CA LEU A 239 10.94 33.14 -5.18
C LEU A 239 10.59 33.12 -6.67
N HIS A 240 9.34 33.08 -7.06
CA HIS A 240 8.92 33.36 -8.42
C HIS A 240 8.72 34.86 -8.60
N PHE A 241 9.76 35.48 -9.14
CA PHE A 241 9.71 36.76 -9.82
C PHE A 241 9.30 36.57 -11.28
#